data_ef3a5252fd93abf8e30b18e695b2aff3
#
_entry.id   ef3a5252fd93abf8e30b18e695b2aff3
#
_cell.length_a   1.000
_cell.length_b   1.000
_cell.length_c   1.000
_cell.angle_alpha   90.00
_cell.angle_beta   90.00
_cell.angle_gamma   90.00
#
_symmetry.space_group_name_H-M   'P 1'
#
loop_
_entity.id
_entity.type
_entity.pdbx_description
1 polymer ?
#
loop_
_entity_poly.entity_id
_entity_poly.type
_entity_poly.pdbx_seq_one_letter_code
_entity_poly.pdbx_strand_id
1 'polypeptide(L)'
;IMPWTAALGGNLEVMTPAGKLHVTIPANSKSGQNLRLKGKGIPAKEPGDLYLTIHIDLPQANSDADRAAWEQLAAHYGARG
;
A
#
# COMPACT_ATOMS: atom_id res chain seq x y z
N ILE A 1 -1.75 3.79 -0.08
CA ILE A 1 -2.72 2.68 -0.14
C ILE A 1 -3.58 2.66 1.10
N MET A 2 -4.70 1.99 1.01
CA MET A 2 -5.61 1.86 2.15
C MET A 2 -5.10 0.82 3.14
N PRO A 3 -5.48 0.92 4.43
CA PRO A 3 -4.97 0.02 5.46
C PRO A 3 -5.26 -1.45 5.20
N TRP A 4 -6.45 -1.77 4.65
CA TRP A 4 -6.79 -3.15 4.35
C TRP A 4 -5.94 -3.74 3.24
N THR A 5 -5.54 -2.93 2.25
CA THR A 5 -4.63 -3.38 1.19
C THR A 5 -3.26 -3.71 1.78
N ALA A 6 -2.77 -2.90 2.70
CA ALA A 6 -1.49 -3.16 3.37
C ALA A 6 -1.55 -4.42 4.24
N ALA A 7 -2.68 -4.65 4.90
CA ALA A 7 -2.83 -5.80 5.80
C ALA A 7 -3.01 -7.11 5.03
N LEU A 8 -3.84 -7.09 4.00
CA LEU A 8 -4.22 -8.30 3.26
C LEU A 8 -3.33 -8.57 2.05
N GLY A 9 -2.63 -7.55 1.57
CA GLY A 9 -1.92 -7.61 0.31
C GLY A 9 -2.86 -7.37 -0.86
N GLY A 10 -2.29 -7.19 -2.02
CA GLY A 10 -3.09 -6.95 -3.22
C GLY A 10 -2.24 -6.49 -4.38
N ASN A 11 -2.88 -6.24 -5.50
CA ASN A 11 -2.23 -5.71 -6.68
C ASN A 11 -2.59 -4.25 -6.87
N LEU A 12 -1.61 -3.45 -7.27
CA LEU A 12 -1.77 -2.04 -7.48
C LEU A 12 -1.18 -1.66 -8.83
N GLU A 13 -1.90 -0.82 -9.58
CA GLU A 13 -1.37 -0.27 -10.82
C GLU A 13 -0.69 1.06 -10.53
N VAL A 14 0.55 1.20 -10.94
CA VAL A 14 1.38 2.37 -10.67
C VAL A 14 1.93 2.93 -11.97
N MET A 15 1.87 4.26 -12.13
CA MET A 15 2.52 4.94 -13.23
C MET A 15 3.99 5.15 -12.89
N THR A 16 4.86 4.69 -13.78
CA THR A 16 6.31 4.82 -13.61
C THR A 16 6.94 5.45 -14.85
N PRO A 17 8.21 5.86 -14.79
CA PRO A 17 8.90 6.32 -15.99
C PRO A 17 8.91 5.28 -17.12
N ALA A 18 8.81 4.00 -16.79
CA ALA A 18 8.75 2.91 -17.76
C ALA A 18 7.32 2.56 -18.19
N GLY A 19 6.31 3.34 -17.77
CA GLY A 19 4.90 3.10 -18.09
C GLY A 19 4.12 2.57 -16.91
N LYS A 20 2.92 2.03 -17.18
CA LYS A 20 2.07 1.45 -16.15
C LYS A 20 2.62 0.09 -15.74
N LEU A 21 2.73 -0.12 -14.44
CA LEU A 21 3.18 -1.39 -13.87
C LEU A 21 2.16 -1.89 -12.86
N HIS A 22 1.98 -3.20 -12.83
CA HIS A 22 1.22 -3.86 -11.77
C HIS A 22 2.20 -4.29 -10.68
N VAL A 23 1.95 -3.79 -9.47
CA VAL A 23 2.81 -4.08 -8.33
C VAL A 23 2.03 -4.91 -7.33
N THR A 24 2.62 -5.99 -6.86
CA THR A 24 2.03 -6.81 -5.81
C THR A 24 2.48 -6.27 -4.45
N ILE A 25 1.50 -5.90 -3.62
CA ILE A 25 1.74 -5.45 -2.27
C ILE A 25 1.72 -6.67 -1.35
N PRO A 26 2.82 -6.97 -0.65
CA PRO A 26 2.83 -8.10 0.28
C PRO A 26 1.85 -7.88 1.44
N ALA A 27 1.26 -8.96 1.92
CA ALA A 27 0.43 -8.89 3.11
C ALA A 27 1.26 -8.40 4.31
N ASN A 28 0.62 -7.69 5.22
CA ASN A 28 1.25 -7.14 6.41
C ASN A 28 2.37 -6.12 6.09
N SER A 29 2.21 -5.38 5.01
CA SER A 29 3.13 -4.31 4.66
C SER A 29 2.99 -3.15 5.64
N LYS A 30 4.11 -2.49 5.92
CA LYS A 30 4.16 -1.38 6.85
C LYS A 30 4.31 -0.06 6.11
N SER A 31 3.78 1.02 6.71
CA SER A 31 3.97 2.36 6.19
C SER A 31 5.45 2.72 6.23
N GLY A 32 5.94 3.30 5.15
CA GLY A 32 7.37 3.63 5.01
C GLY A 32 8.21 2.50 4.44
N GLN A 33 7.64 1.31 4.26
CA GLN A 33 8.36 0.20 3.65
C GLN A 33 8.64 0.49 2.18
N ASN A 34 9.84 0.13 1.73
CA ASN A 34 10.23 0.33 0.33
C ASN A 34 10.08 -0.96 -0.46
N LEU A 35 9.57 -0.81 -1.68
CA LEU A 35 9.53 -1.89 -2.67
C LEU A 35 10.49 -1.56 -3.79
N ARG A 36 11.42 -2.46 -4.08
CA ARG A 36 12.37 -2.28 -5.16
C ARG A 36 11.84 -2.96 -6.43
N LEU A 37 11.72 -2.17 -7.50
CA LEU A 37 11.36 -2.68 -8.81
C LEU A 37 12.60 -2.62 -9.69
N LYS A 38 13.25 -3.76 -9.84
CA LYS A 38 14.52 -3.87 -10.55
C LYS A 38 14.33 -3.57 -12.03
N GLY A 39 15.14 -2.66 -12.55
CA GLY A 39 15.13 -2.31 -13.96
C GLY A 39 13.92 -1.48 -14.39
N LYS A 40 13.14 -0.94 -13.48
CA LYS A 40 11.92 -0.18 -13.78
C LYS A 40 12.06 1.32 -13.53
N GLY A 41 13.27 1.79 -13.34
CA GLY A 41 13.52 3.23 -13.19
C GLY A 41 13.40 3.98 -14.51
N ILE A 42 14.12 5.09 -14.62
CA ILE A 42 14.10 5.92 -15.83
C ILE A 42 14.56 5.09 -17.03
N PRO A 43 13.79 5.06 -18.14
CA PRO A 43 14.20 4.31 -19.33
C PRO A 43 15.56 4.80 -19.86
N ALA A 44 16.47 3.85 -20.01
CA ALA A 44 17.81 4.11 -20.49
C ALA A 44 18.38 2.80 -21.06
N LYS A 45 19.60 2.85 -21.60
CA LYS A 45 20.26 1.64 -22.08
C LYS A 45 20.45 0.62 -20.96
N GLU A 46 20.76 1.11 -19.76
CA GLU A 46 20.81 0.33 -18.54
C GLU A 46 19.87 0.97 -17.52
N PRO A 47 18.57 0.57 -17.53
CA PRO A 47 17.62 1.18 -16.61
C PRO A 47 18.00 0.89 -15.16
N GLY A 48 17.91 1.91 -14.34
CA GLY A 48 18.07 1.74 -12.89
C GLY A 48 16.86 1.07 -12.27
N ASP A 49 16.91 0.92 -10.96
CA ASP A 49 15.81 0.35 -10.20
C ASP A 49 14.85 1.45 -9.78
N LEU A 50 13.57 1.08 -9.65
CA LEU A 50 12.55 1.97 -9.10
C LEU A 50 12.27 1.55 -7.67
N TYR A 51 12.28 2.53 -6.77
CA TYR A 51 11.94 2.32 -5.36
C TYR A 51 10.60 2.99 -5.07
N LEU A 52 9.64 2.19 -4.60
CA LEU A 52 8.34 2.69 -4.20
C LEU A 52 8.24 2.66 -2.68
N THR A 53 7.88 3.78 -2.09
CA THR A 53 7.61 3.83 -0.66
C THR A 53 6.14 3.62 -0.41
N ILE A 54 5.80 2.64 0.42
CA ILE A 54 4.42 2.37 0.78
C ILE A 54 3.94 3.47 1.72
N HIS A 55 2.83 4.10 1.34
CA HIS A 55 2.18 5.12 2.13
C HIS A 55 0.77 4.65 2.46
N ILE A 56 0.49 4.46 3.73
CA ILE A 56 -0.82 3.98 4.16
C ILE A 56 -1.69 5.16 4.53
N ASP A 57 -2.77 5.35 3.79
CA ASP A 57 -3.75 6.41 4.06
C ASP A 57 -4.89 5.87 4.90
N LEU A 58 -5.44 6.75 5.72
CA LEU A 58 -6.59 6.42 6.54
C LEU A 58 -7.83 7.08 5.92
N PRO A 59 -8.83 6.30 5.49
CA PRO A 59 -10.07 6.90 5.02
C PRO A 59 -10.85 7.53 6.16
N GLN A 60 -11.60 8.58 5.85
CA GLN A 60 -12.44 9.22 6.85
C GLN A 60 -13.62 8.33 7.22
N ALA A 61 -13.93 8.27 8.50
CA ALA A 61 -15.11 7.55 9.00
C ALA A 61 -16.30 8.50 9.01
N ASN A 62 -16.93 8.68 7.85
CA ASN A 62 -17.97 9.70 7.66
C ASN A 62 -19.39 9.22 7.92
N SER A 63 -19.60 7.92 8.04
CA SER A 63 -20.93 7.35 8.30
C SER A 63 -20.89 6.46 9.53
N ASP A 64 -22.09 6.15 10.05
CA ASP A 64 -22.20 5.22 11.17
C ASP A 64 -21.67 3.84 10.79
N ALA A 65 -21.91 3.42 9.56
CA ALA A 65 -21.41 2.15 9.07
C ALA A 65 -19.88 2.13 9.03
N ASP A 66 -19.24 3.22 8.57
CA ASP A 66 -17.79 3.34 8.57
C ASP A 66 -17.22 3.25 9.98
N ARG A 67 -17.83 3.97 10.91
CA ARG A 67 -17.39 3.97 12.30
C ARG A 67 -17.55 2.59 12.94
N ALA A 68 -18.67 1.92 12.66
CA ALA A 68 -18.91 0.58 13.18
C ALA A 68 -17.85 -0.41 12.71
N ALA A 69 -17.43 -0.31 11.44
CA ALA A 69 -16.37 -1.15 10.90
C ALA A 69 -15.05 -0.94 11.63
N TRP A 70 -14.68 0.33 11.88
CA TRP A 70 -13.46 0.64 12.62
C TRP A 70 -13.55 0.21 14.09
N GLU A 71 -14.70 0.36 14.70
CA GLU A 71 -14.93 -0.08 16.09
C GLU A 71 -14.79 -1.61 16.20
N GLN A 72 -15.32 -2.35 15.24
CA GLN A 72 -15.16 -3.80 15.21
C GLN A 72 -13.71 -4.21 15.07
N LEU A 73 -12.97 -3.52 14.21
CA LEU A 73 -11.55 -3.78 14.03
C LEU A 73 -10.78 -3.50 15.33
N ALA A 74 -11.09 -2.37 15.96
CA ALA A 74 -10.46 -2.00 17.23
C ALA A 74 -10.75 -3.02 18.33
N ALA A 75 -11.98 -3.49 18.40
CA ALA A 75 -12.37 -4.51 19.38
C ALA A 75 -11.65 -5.83 19.14
N HIS A 76 -11.46 -6.20 17.86
CA HIS A 76 -10.75 -7.42 17.51
C HIS A 76 -9.30 -7.40 18.01
N TYR A 77 -8.61 -6.27 17.82
CA TYR A 77 -7.23 -6.15 18.25
C TYR A 77 -7.08 -5.80 19.73
N GLY A 78 -8.19 -5.44 20.38
CA GLY A 78 -8.20 -5.14 21.80
C GLY A 78 -7.30 -3.96 22.16
N ALA A 79 -6.57 -4.08 23.27
CA ALA A 79 -5.72 -3.03 23.81
C ALA A 79 -4.34 -2.94 23.12
N ARG A 80 -4.17 -3.58 21.98
CA ARG A 80 -2.90 -3.53 21.25
C ARG A 80 -2.57 -2.15 20.71
N GLY A 81 -3.53 -1.31 20.63
CA GLY A 81 -3.54 0.02 20.08
C GLY A 81 -2.31 0.72 19.75
#